data_260c351c03799cd9eac0306b55b1ad30
#
_entry.id   260c351c03799cd9eac0306b55b1ad30
#
_cell.length_a   1.000
_cell.length_b   1.000
_cell.length_c   1.000
_cell.angle_alpha   90.00
_cell.angle_beta   90.00
_cell.angle_gamma   90.00
#
_symmetry.space_group_name_H-M   'P 1'
#
loop_
_entity.id
_entity.type
_entity.pdbx_description
1 polymer ?
#
loop_
_entity_poly.entity_id
_entity_poly.type
_entity_poly.pdbx_seq_one_letter_code
_entity_poly.pdbx_strand_id
1 'polypeptide(L)'
;MGKITFMGAGSTVFAKNVLGDVMLTPSLHDAEIALYDIDKQRLEDSEIILKAINKNINESRAKISTYLGVENRKDALRGADFVVDAIQVGGYDPCTITDFEIPKKYGLRQTIADTLGIGGIFRALRTIPVLFDFAKDMEEVCPDALLLNYTNPMAMLTGYMLRYTPIKTVGLCHSVQVCSGK
;
A
#
# COMPACT_ATOMS: atom_id res chain seq x y z
N MET A 1 7.27 18.84 9.58
CA MET A 1 6.33 18.54 8.50
C MET A 1 6.66 17.13 8.03
N GLY A 2 5.73 16.19 8.20
CA GLY A 2 6.01 14.80 7.89
C GLY A 2 5.75 14.49 6.42
N LYS A 3 6.52 13.56 5.85
CA LYS A 3 6.30 13.01 4.50
C LYS A 3 5.64 11.65 4.58
N ILE A 4 4.54 11.49 3.84
CA ILE A 4 3.81 10.23 3.70
C ILE A 4 3.91 9.78 2.24
N THR A 5 4.50 8.62 2.00
CA THR A 5 4.55 8.01 0.68
C THR A 5 3.50 6.91 0.58
N PHE A 6 2.65 6.96 -0.43
CA PHE A 6 1.61 5.96 -0.69
C PHE A 6 2.00 5.10 -1.89
N MET A 7 2.37 3.84 -1.61
CA MET A 7 2.75 2.84 -2.60
C MET A 7 1.50 2.08 -3.05
N GLY A 8 1.23 2.09 -4.36
CA GLY A 8 -0.02 1.57 -4.92
C GLY A 8 -1.15 2.60 -4.91
N ALA A 9 -0.80 3.86 -5.18
CA ALA A 9 -1.75 4.98 -5.18
C ALA A 9 -2.86 4.86 -6.23
N GLY A 10 -2.71 3.99 -7.23
CA GLY A 10 -3.77 3.59 -8.16
C GLY A 10 -4.94 2.87 -7.50
N SER A 11 -4.84 2.48 -6.23
CA SER A 11 -5.99 2.09 -5.39
C SER A 11 -6.79 3.33 -4.96
N THR A 12 -7.44 3.98 -5.91
CA THR A 12 -8.02 5.32 -5.81
C THR A 12 -8.95 5.51 -4.60
N VAL A 13 -9.83 4.54 -4.34
CA VAL A 13 -10.78 4.61 -3.21
C VAL A 13 -10.03 4.54 -1.87
N PHE A 14 -9.06 3.65 -1.78
CA PHE A 14 -8.30 3.47 -0.55
C PHE A 14 -7.36 4.65 -0.29
N ALA A 15 -6.63 5.10 -1.31
CA ALA A 15 -5.81 6.30 -1.23
C ALA A 15 -6.61 7.53 -0.83
N LYS A 16 -7.80 7.72 -1.44
CA LYS A 16 -8.74 8.79 -1.09
C LYS A 16 -9.13 8.76 0.39
N ASN A 17 -9.48 7.60 0.92
CA ASN A 17 -9.94 7.50 2.31
C ASN A 17 -8.80 7.77 3.29
N VAL A 18 -7.67 7.08 3.16
CA VAL A 18 -6.52 7.23 4.06
C VAL A 18 -5.93 8.64 4.01
N LEU A 19 -5.70 9.17 2.81
CA LEU A 19 -5.09 10.50 2.66
C LEU A 19 -6.09 11.63 2.90
N GLY A 20 -7.39 11.38 2.71
CA GLY A 20 -8.45 12.29 3.14
C GLY A 20 -8.47 12.47 4.65
N ASP A 21 -8.36 11.38 5.41
CA ASP A 21 -8.27 11.43 6.88
C ASP A 21 -6.98 12.13 7.35
N VAL A 22 -5.86 11.93 6.65
CA VAL A 22 -4.61 12.67 6.88
C VAL A 22 -4.84 14.18 6.74
N MET A 23 -5.49 14.62 5.66
CA MET A 23 -5.75 16.02 5.39
C MET A 23 -6.74 16.66 6.39
N LEU A 24 -7.63 15.85 7.00
CA LEU A 24 -8.55 16.30 8.05
C LEU A 24 -7.91 16.34 9.43
N THR A 25 -6.76 15.69 9.62
CA THR A 25 -6.09 15.59 10.91
C THR A 25 -5.22 16.85 11.13
N PRO A 26 -5.48 17.68 12.15
CA PRO A 26 -4.79 18.98 12.33
C PRO A 26 -3.27 18.90 12.39
N SER A 27 -2.71 17.82 12.95
CA SER A 27 -1.26 17.61 13.02
C SER A 27 -0.61 17.16 11.72
N LEU A 28 -1.41 16.73 10.71
CA LEU A 28 -0.95 16.16 9.44
C LEU A 28 -1.41 16.97 8.21
N HIS A 29 -2.23 18.00 8.38
CA HIS A 29 -2.84 18.72 7.27
C HIS A 29 -1.83 19.42 6.32
N ASP A 30 -0.62 19.70 6.79
CA ASP A 30 0.48 20.28 5.99
C ASP A 30 1.45 19.22 5.46
N ALA A 31 1.11 17.93 5.52
CA ALA A 31 2.00 16.84 5.12
C ALA A 31 2.44 16.93 3.66
N GLU A 32 3.65 16.46 3.38
CA GLU A 32 4.09 16.14 2.02
C GLU A 32 3.57 14.74 1.69
N ILE A 33 2.79 14.62 0.61
CA ILE A 33 2.17 13.38 0.15
C ILE A 33 2.79 12.99 -1.19
N ALA A 34 3.50 11.87 -1.22
CA ALA A 34 4.06 11.28 -2.43
C ALA A 34 3.20 10.10 -2.87
N LEU A 35 2.60 10.19 -4.06
CA LEU A 35 1.79 9.14 -4.66
C LEU A 35 2.66 8.34 -5.65
N TYR A 36 2.78 7.04 -5.42
CA TYR A 36 3.53 6.16 -6.30
C TYR A 36 2.64 5.05 -6.87
N ASP A 37 2.72 4.83 -8.18
CA ASP A 37 2.12 3.69 -8.87
C ASP A 37 2.89 3.32 -10.14
N ILE A 38 2.65 2.12 -10.66
CA ILE A 38 3.17 1.66 -11.97
C ILE A 38 2.16 1.88 -13.09
N ASP A 39 0.90 2.15 -12.78
CA ASP A 39 -0.18 2.44 -13.73
C ASP A 39 -0.41 3.95 -13.82
N LYS A 40 -0.09 4.50 -14.99
CA LYS A 40 -0.17 5.94 -15.24
C LYS A 40 -1.58 6.49 -15.06
N GLN A 41 -2.58 5.83 -15.67
CA GLN A 41 -3.95 6.35 -15.65
C GLN A 41 -4.52 6.36 -14.24
N ARG A 42 -4.31 5.27 -13.49
CA ARG A 42 -4.77 5.17 -12.11
C ARG A 42 -4.09 6.17 -11.18
N LEU A 43 -2.80 6.44 -11.41
CA LEU A 43 -2.05 7.44 -10.65
C LEU A 43 -2.59 8.85 -10.91
N GLU A 44 -2.85 9.20 -12.18
CA GLU A 44 -3.44 10.47 -12.58
C GLU A 44 -4.85 10.67 -11.99
N ASP A 45 -5.70 9.64 -12.02
CA ASP A 45 -7.04 9.67 -11.43
C ASP A 45 -6.98 9.94 -9.91
N SER A 46 -6.06 9.29 -9.22
CA SER A 46 -5.86 9.49 -7.77
C SER A 46 -5.33 10.88 -7.46
N GLU A 47 -4.42 11.39 -8.27
CA GLU A 47 -3.89 12.75 -8.12
C GLU A 47 -5.00 13.79 -8.25
N ILE A 48 -5.84 13.69 -9.29
CA ILE A 48 -6.97 14.61 -9.53
C ILE A 48 -7.91 14.62 -8.33
N ILE A 49 -8.31 13.45 -7.85
CA ILE A 49 -9.22 13.30 -6.71
C ILE A 49 -8.61 13.89 -5.44
N LEU A 50 -7.37 13.55 -5.13
CA LEU A 50 -6.71 14.00 -3.91
C LEU A 50 -6.41 15.51 -3.92
N LYS A 51 -6.05 16.09 -5.07
CA LYS A 51 -5.92 17.54 -5.22
C LYS A 51 -7.25 18.26 -5.03
N ALA A 52 -8.36 17.70 -5.54
CA ALA A 52 -9.69 18.26 -5.33
C ALA A 52 -10.09 18.20 -3.85
N ILE A 53 -9.84 17.09 -3.16
CA ILE A 53 -10.06 16.95 -1.72
C ILE A 53 -9.24 17.95 -0.96
N ASN A 54 -7.92 18.01 -1.20
CA ASN A 54 -7.01 18.95 -0.55
C ASN A 54 -7.49 20.41 -0.67
N LYS A 55 -7.96 20.79 -1.86
CA LYS A 55 -8.51 22.13 -2.09
C LYS A 55 -9.80 22.37 -1.30
N ASN A 56 -10.71 21.40 -1.25
CA ASN A 56 -12.06 21.60 -0.71
C ASN A 56 -12.13 21.48 0.82
N ILE A 57 -11.30 20.62 1.43
CA ILE A 57 -11.36 20.35 2.88
C ILE A 57 -10.11 20.76 3.65
N ASN A 58 -9.00 21.08 2.97
CA ASN A 58 -7.70 21.35 3.58
C ASN A 58 -7.04 22.64 3.04
N GLU A 59 -7.77 23.50 2.35
CA GLU A 59 -7.27 24.79 1.83
C GLU A 59 -6.00 24.66 0.99
N SER A 60 -5.78 23.50 0.35
CA SER A 60 -4.58 23.15 -0.44
C SER A 60 -3.28 23.14 0.39
N ARG A 61 -3.34 22.85 1.68
CA ARG A 61 -2.18 22.89 2.59
C ARG A 61 -1.23 21.71 2.40
N ALA A 62 -1.75 20.51 2.08
CA ALA A 62 -0.91 19.35 1.79
C ALA A 62 -0.20 19.53 0.44
N LYS A 63 1.06 19.10 0.37
CA LYS A 63 1.84 19.13 -0.86
C LYS A 63 1.82 17.76 -1.52
N ILE A 64 1.11 17.63 -2.64
CA ILE A 64 0.91 16.36 -3.34
C ILE A 64 1.81 16.29 -4.57
N SER A 65 2.58 15.21 -4.68
CA SER A 65 3.45 14.89 -5.82
C SER A 65 3.24 13.45 -6.28
N THR A 66 3.48 13.17 -7.57
CA THR A 66 3.28 11.87 -8.20
C THR A 66 4.59 11.31 -8.75
N TYR A 67 4.73 9.99 -8.66
CA TYR A 67 5.91 9.25 -9.10
C TYR A 67 5.44 7.99 -9.83
N LEU A 68 5.69 7.93 -11.13
CA LEU A 68 5.28 6.82 -11.99
C LEU A 68 6.45 5.89 -12.26
N GLY A 69 6.21 4.59 -12.12
CA GLY A 69 7.14 3.55 -12.56
C GLY A 69 8.25 3.24 -11.56
N VAL A 70 8.89 2.10 -11.75
CA VAL A 70 9.91 1.56 -10.83
C VAL A 70 11.12 2.48 -10.71
N GLU A 71 11.47 3.18 -11.78
CA GLU A 71 12.59 4.12 -11.85
C GLU A 71 12.45 5.31 -10.90
N ASN A 72 11.22 5.71 -10.58
CA ASN A 72 10.93 6.85 -9.70
C ASN A 72 10.59 6.42 -8.26
N ARG A 73 10.66 5.12 -7.94
CA ARG A 73 10.27 4.59 -6.64
C ARG A 73 11.13 5.13 -5.50
N LYS A 74 12.45 5.19 -5.67
CA LYS A 74 13.35 5.76 -4.67
C LYS A 74 13.07 7.24 -4.40
N ASP A 75 12.74 8.00 -5.43
CA ASP A 75 12.44 9.43 -5.27
C ASP A 75 11.10 9.63 -4.54
N ALA A 76 10.12 8.77 -4.78
CA ALA A 76 8.89 8.75 -4.00
C ALA A 76 9.17 8.48 -2.51
N LEU A 77 10.01 7.50 -2.21
CA LEU A 77 10.35 7.08 -0.84
C LEU A 77 11.30 8.03 -0.11
N ARG A 78 12.15 8.77 -0.83
CA ARG A 78 13.21 9.60 -0.23
C ARG A 78 12.70 10.53 0.85
N GLY A 79 13.23 10.34 2.08
CA GLY A 79 12.88 11.16 3.22
C GLY A 79 11.45 10.96 3.77
N ALA A 80 10.79 9.85 3.44
CA ALA A 80 9.50 9.52 4.01
C ALA A 80 9.62 9.22 5.51
N ASP A 81 8.65 9.69 6.30
CA ASP A 81 8.45 9.30 7.70
C ASP A 81 7.51 8.10 7.79
N PHE A 82 6.53 8.05 6.92
CA PHE A 82 5.55 6.97 6.82
C PHE A 82 5.42 6.49 5.38
N VAL A 83 5.37 5.17 5.21
CA VAL A 83 5.12 4.54 3.92
C VAL A 83 3.87 3.67 4.03
N VAL A 84 2.81 4.00 3.31
CA VAL A 84 1.59 3.18 3.21
C VAL A 84 1.76 2.24 2.03
N ASP A 85 1.70 0.93 2.28
CA ASP A 85 1.76 -0.09 1.24
C ASP A 85 0.38 -0.68 0.97
N ALA A 86 -0.12 -0.45 -0.24
CA ALA A 86 -1.44 -0.90 -0.72
C ALA A 86 -1.37 -1.43 -2.16
N ILE A 87 -0.28 -2.12 -2.49
CA ILE A 87 -0.06 -2.69 -3.83
C ILE A 87 -0.88 -3.97 -4.05
N GLN A 88 -1.08 -4.30 -5.31
CA GLN A 88 -1.61 -5.61 -5.73
C GLN A 88 -0.80 -6.13 -6.92
N VAL A 89 0.08 -7.09 -6.64
CA VAL A 89 0.91 -7.71 -7.68
C VAL A 89 0.11 -8.75 -8.45
N GLY A 90 0.07 -8.60 -9.78
CA GLY A 90 -0.62 -9.51 -10.70
C GLY A 90 -2.10 -9.23 -10.94
N GLY A 91 -2.68 -8.24 -10.26
CA GLY A 91 -4.07 -7.83 -10.45
C GLY A 91 -5.11 -8.88 -10.03
N TYR A 92 -6.38 -8.55 -10.22
CA TYR A 92 -7.48 -9.49 -9.99
C TYR A 92 -7.50 -10.55 -11.09
N ASP A 93 -7.52 -10.12 -12.34
CA ASP A 93 -7.36 -10.96 -13.53
C ASP A 93 -5.93 -10.75 -14.09
N PRO A 94 -5.13 -11.80 -14.29
CA PRO A 94 -5.47 -13.21 -14.11
C PRO A 94 -5.13 -13.78 -12.72
N CYS A 95 -4.36 -13.09 -11.88
CA CYS A 95 -3.67 -13.75 -10.77
C CYS A 95 -4.60 -14.16 -9.63
N THR A 96 -5.50 -13.28 -9.16
CA THR A 96 -6.45 -13.65 -8.09
C THR A 96 -7.39 -14.76 -8.56
N ILE A 97 -7.89 -14.70 -9.80
CA ILE A 97 -8.72 -15.77 -10.39
C ILE A 97 -7.95 -17.11 -10.37
N THR A 98 -6.70 -17.10 -10.81
CA THR A 98 -5.85 -18.31 -10.83
C THR A 98 -5.62 -18.86 -9.42
N ASP A 99 -5.42 -17.99 -8.43
CA ASP A 99 -5.24 -18.38 -7.03
C ASP A 99 -6.47 -19.10 -6.44
N PHE A 100 -7.67 -18.84 -6.96
CA PHE A 100 -8.89 -19.58 -6.62
C PHE A 100 -9.05 -20.86 -7.45
N GLU A 101 -8.78 -20.83 -8.75
CA GLU A 101 -9.07 -21.93 -9.65
C GLU A 101 -8.09 -23.10 -9.51
N ILE A 102 -6.81 -22.85 -9.20
CA ILE A 102 -5.83 -23.92 -9.00
C ILE A 102 -6.22 -24.83 -7.81
N PRO A 103 -6.51 -24.33 -6.61
CA PRO A 103 -6.90 -25.17 -5.48
C PRO A 103 -8.17 -26.01 -5.74
N LYS A 104 -9.14 -25.45 -6.49
CA LYS A 104 -10.36 -26.20 -6.86
C LYS A 104 -10.06 -27.48 -7.62
N LYS A 105 -9.04 -27.48 -8.52
CA LYS A 105 -8.63 -28.67 -9.27
C LYS A 105 -8.15 -29.81 -8.38
N TYR A 106 -7.74 -29.50 -7.15
CA TYR A 106 -7.31 -30.46 -6.14
C TYR A 106 -8.37 -30.70 -5.06
N GLY A 107 -9.62 -30.31 -5.30
CA GLY A 107 -10.73 -30.48 -4.35
C GLY A 107 -10.69 -29.56 -3.14
N LEU A 108 -9.85 -28.54 -3.14
CA LEU A 108 -9.74 -27.58 -2.04
C LEU A 108 -10.71 -26.42 -2.24
N ARG A 109 -11.58 -26.21 -1.27
CA ARG A 109 -12.52 -25.08 -1.24
C ARG A 109 -11.90 -23.92 -0.50
N GLN A 110 -11.86 -22.76 -1.15
CA GLN A 110 -11.37 -21.52 -0.55
C GLN A 110 -12.44 -20.43 -0.65
N THR A 111 -12.64 -19.68 0.45
CA THR A 111 -13.57 -18.56 0.51
C THR A 111 -12.86 -17.22 0.49
N ILE A 112 -11.65 -17.14 1.04
CA ILE A 112 -10.80 -15.94 1.08
C ILE A 112 -9.40 -16.33 0.56
N ALA A 113 -9.32 -16.65 -0.74
CA ALA A 113 -8.11 -17.16 -1.35
C ALA A 113 -7.00 -16.14 -1.55
N ASP A 114 -7.28 -14.85 -1.37
CA ASP A 114 -6.29 -13.79 -1.48
C ASP A 114 -5.58 -13.48 -0.15
N THR A 115 -6.04 -14.05 0.96
CA THR A 115 -5.47 -13.81 2.29
C THR A 115 -5.10 -15.06 3.08
N LEU A 116 -5.78 -16.18 2.85
CA LEU A 116 -5.63 -17.43 3.61
C LEU A 116 -5.48 -18.64 2.67
N GLY A 117 -4.98 -19.74 3.23
CA GLY A 117 -4.84 -21.02 2.52
C GLY A 117 -3.85 -20.96 1.36
N ILE A 118 -4.03 -21.89 0.40
CA ILE A 118 -3.10 -22.07 -0.75
C ILE A 118 -3.07 -20.81 -1.64
N GLY A 119 -4.22 -20.21 -1.92
CA GLY A 119 -4.30 -18.98 -2.73
C GLY A 119 -3.60 -17.81 -2.06
N GLY A 120 -3.74 -17.65 -0.74
CA GLY A 120 -2.98 -16.67 0.03
C GLY A 120 -1.48 -16.91 -0.06
N ILE A 121 -1.03 -18.16 -0.02
CA ILE A 121 0.39 -18.52 -0.20
C ILE A 121 0.87 -18.11 -1.60
N PHE A 122 0.12 -18.41 -2.66
CA PHE A 122 0.47 -18.01 -4.03
C PHE A 122 0.61 -16.50 -4.15
N ARG A 123 -0.35 -15.77 -3.60
CA ARG A 123 -0.32 -14.30 -3.60
C ARG A 123 0.87 -13.75 -2.80
N ALA A 124 1.17 -14.32 -1.63
CA ALA A 124 2.33 -13.93 -0.83
C ALA A 124 3.65 -14.15 -1.59
N LEU A 125 3.85 -15.35 -2.16
CA LEU A 125 5.05 -15.68 -2.91
C LEU A 125 5.25 -14.78 -4.14
N ARG A 126 4.17 -14.33 -4.77
CA ARG A 126 4.22 -13.39 -5.88
C ARG A 126 4.53 -11.96 -5.44
N THR A 127 4.08 -11.55 -4.25
CA THR A 127 4.19 -10.20 -3.73
C THR A 127 5.51 -9.95 -3.00
N ILE A 128 6.03 -10.95 -2.30
CA ILE A 128 7.28 -10.84 -1.51
C ILE A 128 8.46 -10.28 -2.31
N PRO A 129 8.76 -10.70 -3.55
CA PRO A 129 9.88 -10.13 -4.30
C PRO A 129 9.75 -8.61 -4.50
N VAL A 130 8.54 -8.13 -4.81
CA VAL A 130 8.29 -6.69 -4.99
C VAL A 130 8.43 -5.95 -3.67
N LEU A 131 7.93 -6.52 -2.58
CA LEU A 131 8.03 -5.93 -1.25
C LEU A 131 9.48 -5.93 -0.75
N PHE A 132 10.26 -6.95 -1.11
CA PHE A 132 11.70 -6.98 -0.82
C PHE A 132 12.45 -5.84 -1.52
N ASP A 133 12.13 -5.56 -2.78
CA ASP A 133 12.69 -4.44 -3.51
C ASP A 133 12.31 -3.09 -2.85
N PHE A 134 11.07 -2.97 -2.34
CA PHE A 134 10.65 -1.79 -1.57
C PHE A 134 11.49 -1.63 -0.31
N ALA A 135 11.70 -2.72 0.44
CA ALA A 135 12.53 -2.71 1.63
C ALA A 135 13.95 -2.24 1.33
N LYS A 136 14.56 -2.75 0.25
CA LYS A 136 15.90 -2.32 -0.19
C LYS A 136 15.97 -0.83 -0.52
N ASP A 137 14.99 -0.32 -1.24
CA ASP A 137 14.93 1.10 -1.54
C ASP A 137 14.70 1.94 -0.27
N MET A 138 13.85 1.46 0.67
CA MET A 138 13.63 2.14 1.95
C MET A 138 14.90 2.15 2.82
N GLU A 139 15.64 1.04 2.88
CA GLU A 139 16.93 0.97 3.59
C GLU A 139 17.91 2.05 3.11
N GLU A 140 17.87 2.37 1.81
CA GLU A 140 18.77 3.36 1.21
C GLU A 140 18.31 4.81 1.41
N VAL A 141 16.99 5.10 1.29
CA VAL A 141 16.50 6.48 1.18
C VAL A 141 15.60 6.95 2.32
N CYS A 142 15.09 6.04 3.16
CA CYS A 142 14.25 6.35 4.33
C CYS A 142 14.29 5.23 5.40
N PRO A 143 15.47 4.86 5.94
CA PRO A 143 15.63 3.69 6.82
C PRO A 143 14.85 3.78 8.13
N ASP A 144 14.51 4.98 8.57
CA ASP A 144 13.77 5.22 9.81
C ASP A 144 12.25 5.26 9.62
N ALA A 145 11.76 5.25 8.38
CA ALA A 145 10.34 5.28 8.08
C ALA A 145 9.58 4.09 8.67
N LEU A 146 8.33 4.33 9.08
CA LEU A 146 7.41 3.27 9.46
C LEU A 146 6.59 2.81 8.25
N LEU A 147 6.71 1.52 7.89
CA LEU A 147 5.89 0.88 6.86
C LEU A 147 4.55 0.43 7.44
N LEU A 148 3.47 0.99 6.90
CA LEU A 148 2.07 0.66 7.20
C LEU A 148 1.57 -0.30 6.12
N ASN A 149 1.61 -1.60 6.39
CA ASN A 149 1.25 -2.61 5.40
C ASN A 149 -0.25 -2.92 5.41
N TYR A 150 -0.94 -2.51 4.34
CA TYR A 150 -2.33 -2.91 4.03
C TYR A 150 -2.40 -3.98 2.94
N THR A 151 -1.28 -4.28 2.28
CA THR A 151 -1.23 -5.27 1.21
C THR A 151 -1.49 -6.67 1.73
N ASN A 152 -2.37 -7.40 1.07
CA ASN A 152 -2.69 -8.78 1.38
C ASN A 152 -1.75 -9.78 0.66
N PRO A 153 -1.48 -10.93 1.28
CA PRO A 153 -1.89 -11.41 2.62
C PRO A 153 -1.13 -10.68 3.75
N MET A 154 -1.83 -9.83 4.48
CA MET A 154 -1.21 -8.91 5.44
C MET A 154 -0.31 -9.63 6.46
N ALA A 155 -0.77 -10.71 7.07
CA ALA A 155 0.00 -11.42 8.09
C ALA A 155 1.29 -12.04 7.53
N MET A 156 1.24 -12.63 6.33
CA MET A 156 2.41 -13.24 5.68
C MET A 156 3.43 -12.19 5.27
N LEU A 157 2.97 -11.10 4.65
CA LEU A 157 3.85 -10.04 4.16
C LEU A 157 4.47 -9.25 5.31
N THR A 158 3.68 -8.89 6.33
CA THR A 158 4.21 -8.24 7.54
C THR A 158 5.20 -9.15 8.27
N GLY A 159 4.87 -10.45 8.40
CA GLY A 159 5.76 -11.43 9.00
C GLY A 159 7.08 -11.59 8.24
N TYR A 160 7.04 -11.51 6.92
CA TYR A 160 8.24 -11.48 6.09
C TYR A 160 9.09 -10.23 6.36
N MET A 161 8.49 -9.04 6.33
CA MET A 161 9.19 -7.78 6.58
C MET A 161 9.88 -7.76 7.93
N LEU A 162 9.16 -8.12 9.00
CA LEU A 162 9.69 -8.15 10.36
C LEU A 162 10.82 -9.18 10.59
N ARG A 163 10.86 -10.24 9.79
CA ARG A 163 11.86 -11.31 9.95
C ARG A 163 13.10 -11.11 9.09
N TYR A 164 12.94 -10.56 7.89
CA TYR A 164 13.98 -10.56 6.86
C TYR A 164 14.46 -9.18 6.42
N THR A 165 13.92 -8.11 7.01
CA THR A 165 14.35 -6.73 6.74
C THR A 165 14.50 -5.94 8.04
N PRO A 166 15.31 -4.88 8.08
CA PRO A 166 15.39 -3.98 9.22
C PRO A 166 14.27 -2.93 9.26
N ILE A 167 13.38 -2.91 8.26
CA ILE A 167 12.35 -1.88 8.12
C ILE A 167 11.28 -2.05 9.22
N LYS A 168 11.06 -0.99 9.98
CA LYS A 168 9.98 -0.91 10.97
C LYS A 168 8.63 -1.09 10.27
N THR A 169 7.92 -2.16 10.58
CA THR A 169 6.68 -2.52 9.85
C THR A 169 5.55 -2.83 10.82
N VAL A 170 4.35 -2.35 10.50
CA VAL A 170 3.11 -2.75 11.15
C VAL A 170 2.08 -3.20 10.10
N GLY A 171 1.44 -4.33 10.34
CA GLY A 171 0.35 -4.84 9.50
C GLY A 171 -0.98 -4.29 9.98
N LEU A 172 -1.78 -3.78 9.05
CA LEU A 172 -3.08 -3.18 9.31
C LEU A 172 -4.19 -3.95 8.58
N CYS A 173 -5.27 -4.26 9.28
CA CYS A 173 -6.39 -5.02 8.72
C CYS A 173 -7.73 -4.45 9.21
N HIS A 174 -8.69 -4.30 8.29
CA HIS A 174 -10.04 -3.87 8.61
C HIS A 174 -10.74 -4.79 9.62
N SER A 175 -10.45 -6.09 9.60
CA SER A 175 -11.03 -7.06 10.55
C SER A 175 -10.68 -6.74 12.00
N VAL A 176 -9.50 -6.21 12.28
CA VAL A 176 -9.11 -5.79 13.63
C VAL A 176 -10.01 -4.65 14.11
N GLN A 177 -10.23 -3.66 13.26
CA GLN A 177 -11.09 -2.52 13.56
C GLN A 177 -12.54 -2.95 13.81
N VAL A 178 -13.07 -3.84 12.97
CA VAL A 178 -14.44 -4.36 13.13
C VAL A 178 -14.59 -5.19 14.40
N CYS A 179 -13.58 -6.01 14.75
CA CYS A 179 -13.61 -6.82 15.97
C CYS A 179 -13.45 -6.00 17.25
N SER A 180 -12.64 -4.94 17.22
CA SER A 180 -12.42 -4.08 18.41
C SER A 180 -13.56 -3.10 18.68
N GLY A 181 -14.40 -2.83 17.67
CA GLY A 181 -15.57 -1.95 17.80
C GLY A 181 -16.86 -2.64 18.28
N LYS A 182 -16.79 -3.94 18.60
CA LYS A 182 -17.88 -4.73 19.22
C LYS A 182 -17.60 -4.94 20.69
#